data_0e37e2557e75c7f61ac5f6883141b3d6
#
_entry.id   0e37e2557e75c7f61ac5f6883141b3d6
#
_cell.length_a   1.000
_cell.length_b   1.000
_cell.length_c   1.000
_cell.angle_alpha   90.00
_cell.angle_beta   90.00
_cell.angle_gamma   90.00
#
_symmetry.space_group_name_H-M   'P 1'
#
loop_
_entity.id
_entity.type
_entity.pdbx_description
1 polymer ?
#
loop_
_entity_poly.entity_id
_entity_poly.type
_entity_poly.pdbx_seq_one_letter_code
_entity_poly.pdbx_strand_id
1 'polypeptide(L)'
;MFYKTLGNIPVDKLQIFKDAIMPIAVSKPFSQVVKMDPDLISQFYKILFPDEFTVKYLADSNSKIFISPPNKGCEYIHKDGLDKKCALNVVIDCNPTDWVRWYDDDEVFSKGGKLETVVQLRWPGVVDERIQAWPTRKITNLLNYQLLDHVEEYTGQTPGDFYLINTDVFHFFRNVGTNYRLIIQTKFSQNDPIEELYEYVQQIGLNF
;
A
#
# COMPACT_ATOMS: atom_id res chain seq x y z
N MET A 1 -8.01 14.09 4.80
CA MET A 1 -7.40 13.04 5.69
C MET A 1 -6.48 12.15 4.87
N PHE A 2 -5.32 11.75 5.42
CA PHE A 2 -4.28 11.03 4.68
C PHE A 2 -4.24 9.54 5.02
N TYR A 3 -4.44 9.20 6.28
CA TYR A 3 -4.55 7.82 6.74
C TYR A 3 -5.42 7.71 8.01
N LYS A 4 -5.88 6.50 8.32
CA LYS A 4 -6.60 6.13 9.53
C LYS A 4 -6.16 4.77 10.04
N THR A 5 -5.61 4.73 11.23
CA THR A 5 -5.29 3.46 11.90
C THR A 5 -6.59 2.78 12.32
N LEU A 6 -6.69 1.50 12.01
CA LEU A 6 -7.84 0.65 12.37
C LEU A 6 -7.54 -0.25 13.57
N GLY A 7 -6.27 -0.56 13.80
CA GLY A 7 -5.84 -1.41 14.90
C GLY A 7 -4.50 -2.10 14.61
N ASN A 8 -4.24 -3.14 15.38
CA ASN A 8 -3.06 -3.98 15.20
C ASN A 8 -3.48 -5.46 15.23
N ILE A 9 -3.10 -6.20 14.20
CA ILE A 9 -3.37 -7.63 14.06
C ILE A 9 -2.29 -8.39 14.83
N PRO A 10 -2.63 -9.38 15.67
CA PRO A 10 -1.63 -10.21 16.33
C PRO A 10 -0.65 -10.83 15.34
N VAL A 11 0.65 -10.69 15.62
CA VAL A 11 1.74 -11.07 14.70
C VAL A 11 1.71 -12.57 14.38
N ASP A 12 1.28 -13.41 15.31
CA ASP A 12 1.12 -14.84 15.09
C ASP A 12 0.11 -15.18 13.99
N LYS A 13 -0.95 -14.38 13.84
CA LYS A 13 -1.92 -14.51 12.74
C LYS A 13 -1.33 -14.11 11.37
N LEU A 14 -0.27 -13.32 11.36
CA LEU A 14 0.39 -12.85 10.14
C LEU A 14 1.56 -13.73 9.71
N GLN A 15 2.01 -14.67 10.55
CA GLN A 15 3.21 -15.45 10.28
C GLN A 15 3.10 -16.27 8.98
N ILE A 16 1.94 -16.82 8.69
CA ILE A 16 1.72 -17.58 7.44
C ILE A 16 1.96 -16.73 6.19
N PHE A 17 1.58 -15.45 6.24
CA PHE A 17 1.79 -14.53 5.12
C PHE A 17 3.26 -14.12 5.01
N LYS A 18 3.92 -13.89 6.14
CA LYS A 18 5.35 -13.58 6.18
C LYS A 18 6.16 -14.74 5.59
N ASP A 19 5.86 -15.96 5.96
CA ASP A 19 6.54 -17.17 5.48
C ASP A 19 6.33 -17.38 3.98
N ALA A 20 5.15 -17.08 3.46
CA ALA A 20 4.86 -17.15 2.04
C ALA A 20 5.53 -16.04 1.21
N ILE A 21 5.68 -14.84 1.78
CA ILE A 21 6.19 -13.65 1.07
C ILE A 21 7.72 -13.55 1.12
N MET A 22 8.34 -13.90 2.23
CA MET A 22 9.79 -13.73 2.42
C MET A 22 10.67 -14.40 1.36
N PRO A 23 10.40 -15.65 0.91
CA PRO A 23 11.18 -16.26 -0.17
C PRO A 23 11.13 -15.45 -1.47
N ILE A 24 9.98 -14.82 -1.76
CA ILE A 24 9.84 -13.94 -2.92
C ILE A 24 10.65 -12.66 -2.69
N ALA A 25 10.56 -12.08 -1.51
CA ALA A 25 11.23 -10.84 -1.15
C ALA A 25 12.74 -10.93 -1.30
N VAL A 26 13.36 -11.96 -0.70
CA VAL A 26 14.81 -12.13 -0.71
C VAL A 26 15.38 -12.46 -2.10
N SER A 27 14.55 -12.95 -3.01
CA SER A 27 14.96 -13.22 -4.38
C SER A 27 15.14 -11.96 -5.24
N LYS A 28 14.73 -10.78 -4.75
CA LYS A 28 14.66 -9.54 -5.54
C LYS A 28 15.40 -8.39 -4.83
N PRO A 29 16.36 -7.75 -5.50
CA PRO A 29 17.16 -6.67 -4.92
C PRO A 29 16.52 -5.28 -5.01
N PHE A 30 15.29 -5.16 -5.50
CA PHE A 30 14.59 -3.90 -5.74
C PHE A 30 13.16 -3.93 -5.22
N SER A 31 12.58 -2.75 -4.98
CA SER A 31 11.18 -2.63 -4.61
C SER A 31 10.27 -3.16 -5.72
N GLN A 32 9.26 -3.93 -5.33
CA GLN A 32 8.35 -4.57 -6.28
C GLN A 32 6.95 -4.72 -5.71
N VAL A 33 6.01 -4.89 -6.62
CA VAL A 33 4.62 -5.25 -6.33
C VAL A 33 4.34 -6.64 -6.88
N VAL A 34 3.90 -7.54 -6.03
CA VAL A 34 3.60 -8.93 -6.39
C VAL A 34 2.11 -9.19 -6.20
N LYS A 35 1.50 -9.91 -7.13
CA LYS A 35 0.12 -10.38 -6.97
C LYS A 35 0.09 -11.48 -5.92
N MET A 36 -0.85 -11.39 -5.02
CA MET A 36 -1.06 -12.39 -3.99
C MET A 36 -1.77 -13.62 -4.58
N ASP A 37 -1.43 -14.80 -4.09
CA ASP A 37 -2.12 -16.03 -4.43
C ASP A 37 -3.59 -15.97 -3.97
N PRO A 38 -4.58 -16.43 -4.78
CA PRO A 38 -5.99 -16.34 -4.44
C PRO A 38 -6.37 -17.04 -3.14
N ASP A 39 -5.78 -18.21 -2.84
CA ASP A 39 -6.07 -18.94 -1.60
C ASP A 39 -5.50 -18.20 -0.39
N LEU A 40 -4.33 -17.60 -0.53
CA LEU A 40 -3.71 -16.76 0.49
C LEU A 40 -4.53 -15.48 0.72
N ILE A 41 -5.07 -14.87 -0.35
CA ILE A 41 -6.00 -13.73 -0.25
C ILE A 41 -7.25 -14.12 0.54
N SER A 42 -7.84 -15.26 0.23
CA SER A 42 -9.04 -15.74 0.93
C SER A 42 -8.78 -15.94 2.42
N GLN A 43 -7.65 -16.55 2.78
CA GLN A 43 -7.25 -16.70 4.18
C GLN A 43 -7.02 -15.34 4.86
N PHE A 44 -6.38 -14.41 4.17
CA PHE A 44 -6.12 -13.06 4.66
C PHE A 44 -7.43 -12.33 5.02
N TYR A 45 -8.41 -12.36 4.14
CA TYR A 45 -9.69 -11.71 4.40
C TYR A 45 -10.46 -12.32 5.56
N LYS A 46 -10.46 -13.66 5.69
CA LYS A 46 -11.12 -14.35 6.81
C LYS A 46 -10.52 -13.99 8.17
N ILE A 47 -9.21 -13.69 8.22
CA ILE A 47 -8.57 -13.25 9.46
C ILE A 47 -9.00 -11.82 9.83
N LEU A 48 -9.15 -10.96 8.84
CA LEU A 48 -9.35 -9.52 9.06
C LEU A 48 -10.80 -9.13 9.24
N PHE A 49 -11.68 -9.69 8.41
CA PHE A 49 -13.02 -9.15 8.21
C PHE A 49 -14.13 -10.16 8.41
N PRO A 50 -15.27 -9.71 8.94
CA PRO A 50 -16.52 -10.45 8.80
C PRO A 50 -16.85 -10.69 7.33
N ASP A 51 -17.55 -11.80 7.04
CA ASP A 51 -17.92 -12.18 5.66
C ASP A 51 -18.69 -11.09 4.93
N GLU A 52 -19.57 -10.35 5.63
CA GLU A 52 -20.35 -9.26 5.10
C GLU A 52 -19.49 -8.13 4.51
N PHE A 53 -18.41 -7.77 5.17
CA PHE A 53 -17.47 -6.77 4.66
C PHE A 53 -16.74 -7.29 3.42
N THR A 54 -16.30 -8.53 3.46
CA THR A 54 -15.60 -9.16 2.34
C THR A 54 -16.46 -9.17 1.09
N VAL A 55 -17.74 -9.54 1.20
CA VAL A 55 -18.66 -9.55 0.08
C VAL A 55 -18.89 -8.15 -0.50
N LYS A 56 -19.09 -7.15 0.36
CA LYS A 56 -19.42 -5.80 -0.11
C LYS A 56 -18.24 -5.03 -0.71
N TYR A 57 -17.07 -5.12 -0.09
CA TYR A 57 -15.97 -4.23 -0.40
C TYR A 57 -14.77 -4.91 -1.07
N LEU A 58 -14.63 -6.21 -0.91
CA LEU A 58 -13.43 -6.94 -1.30
C LEU A 58 -13.67 -7.98 -2.41
N ALA A 59 -14.93 -8.24 -2.80
CA ALA A 59 -15.28 -9.28 -3.78
C ALA A 59 -14.49 -9.17 -5.10
N ASP A 60 -14.24 -7.95 -5.57
CA ASP A 60 -13.46 -7.65 -6.78
C ASP A 60 -12.09 -7.03 -6.45
N SER A 61 -11.66 -7.13 -5.21
CA SER A 61 -10.45 -6.45 -4.76
C SER A 61 -9.19 -7.12 -5.31
N ASN A 62 -8.24 -6.28 -5.67
CA ASN A 62 -6.90 -6.71 -6.05
C ASN A 62 -5.97 -6.52 -4.85
N SER A 63 -5.76 -7.57 -4.09
CA SER A 63 -4.71 -7.58 -3.06
C SER A 63 -3.35 -7.76 -3.69
N LYS A 64 -2.40 -6.96 -3.23
CA LYS A 64 -1.02 -6.93 -3.69
C LYS A 64 -0.08 -6.90 -2.52
N ILE A 65 1.08 -7.46 -2.73
CA ILE A 65 2.18 -7.40 -1.79
C ILE A 65 3.17 -6.35 -2.28
N PHE A 66 3.41 -5.35 -1.46
CA PHE A 66 4.49 -4.39 -1.67
C PHE A 66 5.71 -4.86 -0.90
N ILE A 67 6.78 -5.10 -1.61
CA ILE A 67 8.06 -5.56 -1.09
C ILE A 67 9.08 -4.43 -1.28
N SER A 68 9.67 -3.96 -0.19
CA SER A 68 10.75 -2.97 -0.25
C SER A 68 11.98 -3.51 0.48
N PRO A 69 13.06 -3.77 -0.24
CA PRO A 69 14.33 -4.17 0.36
C PRO A 69 14.87 -3.06 1.29
N PRO A 70 15.86 -3.40 2.13
CA PRO A 70 16.55 -2.43 2.98
C PRO A 70 17.01 -1.18 2.22
N ASN A 71 16.78 -0.01 2.79
CA ASN A 71 17.17 1.29 2.22
C ASN A 71 16.54 1.60 0.84
N LYS A 72 15.41 0.98 0.51
CA LYS A 72 14.65 1.23 -0.73
C LYS A 72 13.28 1.83 -0.42
N GLY A 73 12.68 2.44 -1.43
CA GLY A 73 11.33 2.99 -1.36
C GLY A 73 10.69 2.99 -2.74
N CYS A 74 9.63 3.74 -2.93
CA CYS A 74 9.17 4.05 -4.28
C CYS A 74 10.17 4.98 -4.97
N GLU A 75 10.17 4.96 -6.30
CA GLU A 75 11.08 5.80 -7.08
C GLU A 75 10.58 7.24 -7.20
N TYR A 76 9.27 7.44 -7.09
CA TYR A 76 8.60 8.71 -7.39
C TYR A 76 7.54 9.02 -6.34
N ILE A 77 7.33 10.32 -6.12
CA ILE A 77 6.10 10.82 -5.51
C ILE A 77 4.95 10.51 -6.47
N HIS A 78 3.87 9.92 -6.01
CA HIS A 78 2.79 9.47 -6.89
C HIS A 78 1.42 9.54 -6.21
N LYS A 79 0.39 9.51 -7.03
CA LYS A 79 -0.98 9.16 -6.67
C LYS A 79 -1.29 7.82 -7.32
N ASP A 80 -1.94 6.93 -6.60
CA ASP A 80 -2.42 5.68 -7.17
C ASP A 80 -3.59 5.93 -8.11
N GLY A 81 -3.89 5.00 -8.96
CA GLY A 81 -4.94 4.94 -9.96
C GLY A 81 -6.02 6.03 -10.01
N LEU A 82 -6.65 6.19 -11.16
CA LEU A 82 -7.64 7.27 -11.40
C LEU A 82 -8.97 7.04 -10.69
N ASP A 83 -9.25 5.81 -10.29
CA ASP A 83 -10.56 5.32 -9.87
C ASP A 83 -10.64 4.83 -8.42
N LYS A 84 -9.54 4.86 -7.69
CA LYS A 84 -9.48 4.37 -6.30
C LYS A 84 -8.88 5.42 -5.38
N LYS A 85 -9.70 5.91 -4.45
CA LYS A 85 -9.32 6.95 -3.50
C LYS A 85 -8.69 6.41 -2.23
N CYS A 86 -8.97 5.16 -1.91
CA CYS A 86 -8.56 4.56 -0.66
C CYS A 86 -8.04 3.14 -0.85
N ALA A 87 -7.10 2.75 -0.02
CA ALA A 87 -6.62 1.38 0.10
C ALA A 87 -6.43 0.99 1.56
N LEU A 88 -6.52 -0.30 1.82
CA LEU A 88 -6.22 -0.89 3.09
C LEU A 88 -4.81 -1.45 3.07
N ASN A 89 -4.02 -1.09 4.06
CA ASN A 89 -2.68 -1.60 4.25
C ASN A 89 -2.59 -2.43 5.53
N VAL A 90 -1.93 -3.57 5.44
CA VAL A 90 -1.52 -4.39 6.57
C VAL A 90 -0.02 -4.56 6.54
N VAL A 91 0.64 -4.19 7.63
CA VAL A 91 2.09 -4.32 7.79
C VAL A 91 2.42 -5.76 8.20
N ILE A 92 3.05 -6.51 7.32
CA ILE A 92 3.50 -7.88 7.60
C ILE A 92 4.88 -7.87 8.26
N ASP A 93 5.77 -7.00 7.77
CA ASP A 93 7.08 -6.75 8.33
C ASP A 93 7.56 -5.35 8.00
N CYS A 94 8.31 -4.72 8.90
CA CYS A 94 8.83 -3.38 8.69
C CYS A 94 9.96 -3.07 9.69
N ASN A 95 10.57 -1.90 9.50
CA ASN A 95 11.42 -1.29 10.52
C ASN A 95 10.67 -0.12 11.16
N PRO A 96 10.85 0.15 12.46
CA PRO A 96 10.20 1.29 13.13
C PRO A 96 10.54 2.65 12.52
N THR A 97 11.63 2.72 11.78
CA THR A 97 12.11 3.93 11.08
C THR A 97 11.53 4.09 9.67
N ASP A 98 10.77 3.12 9.19
CA ASP A 98 10.12 3.21 7.89
C ASP A 98 9.02 4.27 7.94
N TRP A 99 8.81 4.96 6.83
CA TRP A 99 7.82 6.02 6.78
C TRP A 99 7.05 6.08 5.47
N VAL A 100 5.85 6.69 5.56
CA VAL A 100 5.04 7.15 4.43
C VAL A 100 4.78 8.63 4.64
N ARG A 101 4.98 9.45 3.59
CA ARG A 101 4.74 10.89 3.62
C ARG A 101 3.72 11.27 2.57
N TRP A 102 2.90 12.25 2.91
CA TRP A 102 1.95 12.87 2.00
C TRP A 102 2.32 14.31 1.73
N TYR A 103 2.06 14.74 0.52
CA TYR A 103 2.47 16.05 0.01
C TYR A 103 1.26 16.78 -0.54
N ASP A 104 1.21 18.09 -0.31
CA ASP A 104 0.21 18.96 -0.90
C ASP A 104 0.46 19.12 -2.40
N ASP A 105 -0.60 19.20 -3.19
CA ASP A 105 -0.52 19.40 -4.63
C ASP A 105 0.17 20.74 -4.95
N ASP A 106 -0.18 21.81 -4.21
CA ASP A 106 0.40 23.13 -4.42
C ASP A 106 1.91 23.14 -4.12
N GLU A 107 2.36 22.47 -3.06
CA GLU A 107 3.78 22.32 -2.76
C GLU A 107 4.52 21.61 -3.90
N VAL A 108 3.98 20.46 -4.34
CA VAL A 108 4.58 19.68 -5.43
C VAL A 108 4.69 20.50 -6.71
N PHE A 109 3.63 21.22 -7.10
CA PHE A 109 3.62 21.98 -8.35
C PHE A 109 4.41 23.29 -8.27
N SER A 110 4.43 23.95 -7.11
CA SER A 110 5.24 25.18 -6.90
C SER A 110 6.74 24.92 -7.03
N LYS A 111 7.19 23.72 -6.68
CA LYS A 111 8.57 23.26 -6.85
C LYS A 111 8.87 22.74 -8.26
N GLY A 112 7.94 22.93 -9.20
CA GLY A 112 8.10 22.54 -10.59
C GLY A 112 7.76 21.09 -10.89
N GLY A 113 7.03 20.41 -10.01
CA GLY A 113 6.54 19.04 -10.24
C GLY A 113 5.70 18.95 -11.51
N LYS A 114 5.98 17.97 -12.35
CA LYS A 114 5.18 17.65 -13.54
C LYS A 114 4.49 16.30 -13.35
N LEU A 115 3.17 16.34 -13.39
CA LEU A 115 2.35 15.15 -13.28
C LEU A 115 2.27 14.45 -14.63
N GLU A 116 2.72 13.20 -14.67
CA GLU A 116 2.59 12.34 -15.83
C GLU A 116 1.82 11.06 -15.46
N THR A 117 0.90 10.67 -16.33
CA THR A 117 0.28 9.35 -16.22
C THR A 117 1.20 8.34 -16.85
N VAL A 118 1.74 7.46 -16.05
CA VAL A 118 2.62 6.38 -16.49
C VAL A 118 1.87 5.08 -16.37
N VAL A 119 1.82 4.33 -17.46
CA VAL A 119 1.33 2.96 -17.45
C VAL A 119 2.44 2.07 -16.92
N GLN A 120 2.31 1.56 -15.70
CA GLN A 120 3.25 0.57 -15.19
C GLN A 120 2.99 -0.75 -15.89
N LEU A 121 3.90 -1.10 -16.77
CA LEU A 121 3.95 -2.45 -17.34
C LEU A 121 4.41 -3.42 -16.24
N ARG A 122 3.78 -4.57 -16.16
CA ARG A 122 4.26 -5.66 -15.30
C ARG A 122 5.68 -6.06 -15.69
N TRP A 123 6.45 -6.44 -14.68
CA TRP A 123 7.84 -6.89 -14.83
C TRP A 123 7.98 -8.06 -15.77
N PRO A 124 9.02 -8.09 -16.61
CA PRO A 124 9.33 -9.25 -17.44
C PRO A 124 9.62 -10.46 -16.52
N GLY A 125 8.93 -11.56 -16.76
CA GLY A 125 9.12 -12.82 -16.04
C GLY A 125 7.89 -13.36 -15.28
N VAL A 126 6.81 -12.61 -15.19
CA VAL A 126 5.50 -13.14 -14.77
C VAL A 126 4.71 -13.44 -16.04
N VAL A 127 4.67 -14.70 -16.41
CA VAL A 127 3.91 -15.21 -17.56
C VAL A 127 2.41 -15.21 -17.17
N ASP A 128 1.77 -14.07 -17.29
CA ASP A 128 0.33 -13.98 -17.35
C ASP A 128 -0.01 -13.06 -18.52
N GLU A 129 -0.66 -13.59 -19.53
CA GLU A 129 -1.00 -12.93 -20.80
C GLU A 129 -1.96 -11.74 -20.64
N ARG A 130 -2.39 -11.43 -19.43
CA ARG A 130 -3.17 -10.24 -19.11
C ARG A 130 -2.27 -9.17 -18.54
N ILE A 131 -1.62 -8.43 -19.42
CA ILE A 131 -0.92 -7.18 -19.06
C ILE A 131 -1.98 -6.20 -18.58
N GLN A 132 -2.28 -6.20 -17.29
CA GLN A 132 -3.04 -5.13 -16.69
C GLN A 132 -2.07 -3.96 -16.44
N ALA A 133 -2.08 -3.05 -17.39
CA ALA A 133 -1.44 -1.76 -17.23
C ALA A 133 -2.22 -0.95 -16.20
N TRP A 134 -1.56 -0.52 -15.11
CA TRP A 134 -2.19 0.37 -14.14
C TRP A 134 -1.71 1.79 -14.36
N PRO A 135 -2.62 2.71 -14.64
CA PRO A 135 -2.27 4.12 -14.68
C PRO A 135 -1.87 4.55 -13.26
N THR A 136 -0.64 5.02 -13.13
CA THR A 136 -0.13 5.65 -11.92
C THR A 136 0.27 7.07 -12.30
N ARG A 137 -0.21 8.04 -11.54
CA ARG A 137 0.16 9.44 -11.75
C ARG A 137 1.43 9.73 -10.95
N LYS A 138 2.53 10.00 -11.63
CA LYS A 138 3.85 10.21 -11.04
C LYS A 138 4.36 11.62 -11.28
N ILE A 139 5.14 12.10 -10.34
CA ILE A 139 5.96 13.29 -10.55
C ILE A 139 7.32 12.84 -11.09
N THR A 140 7.61 13.17 -12.34
CA THR A 140 8.76 12.61 -13.05
C THR A 140 10.00 13.49 -13.02
N ASN A 141 9.87 14.77 -12.68
CA ASN A 141 10.97 15.74 -12.75
C ASN A 141 11.48 16.24 -11.39
N LEU A 142 10.88 15.80 -10.28
CA LEU A 142 11.40 16.10 -8.95
C LEU A 142 12.35 14.99 -8.52
N LEU A 143 13.64 15.23 -8.68
CA LEU A 143 14.69 14.27 -8.34
C LEU A 143 14.95 14.18 -6.83
N ASN A 144 14.46 15.11 -6.05
CA ASN A 144 14.77 15.19 -4.63
C ASN A 144 13.53 15.48 -3.77
N TYR A 145 12.73 14.44 -3.52
CA TYR A 145 11.55 14.49 -2.63
C TYR A 145 11.91 14.92 -1.19
N GLN A 146 13.17 14.89 -0.79
CA GLN A 146 13.63 15.35 0.53
C GLN A 146 13.55 16.88 0.68
N LEU A 147 13.45 17.61 -0.43
CA LEU A 147 13.32 19.07 -0.45
C LEU A 147 11.85 19.55 -0.42
N LEU A 148 10.90 18.62 -0.45
CA LEU A 148 9.48 18.96 -0.35
C LEU A 148 9.02 18.90 1.10
N ASP A 149 8.29 19.92 1.51
CA ASP A 149 7.60 19.89 2.79
C ASP A 149 6.41 18.93 2.72
N HIS A 150 6.37 17.95 3.60
CA HIS A 150 5.25 17.02 3.71
C HIS A 150 4.21 17.58 4.67
N VAL A 151 2.94 17.31 4.37
CA VAL A 151 1.81 17.75 5.20
C VAL A 151 1.46 16.74 6.30
N GLU A 152 1.83 15.49 6.10
CA GLU A 152 1.61 14.41 7.07
C GLU A 152 2.66 13.32 6.90
N GLU A 153 3.03 12.66 8.00
CA GLU A 153 3.96 11.54 8.01
C GLU A 153 3.44 10.42 8.93
N TYR A 154 3.50 9.19 8.47
CA TYR A 154 3.26 8.00 9.26
C TYR A 154 4.57 7.25 9.47
N THR A 155 5.08 7.29 10.69
CA THR A 155 6.28 6.60 11.15
C THR A 155 5.96 5.66 12.31
N GLY A 156 6.95 4.94 12.81
CA GLY A 156 6.78 4.04 13.94
C GLY A 156 5.90 2.83 13.64
N GLN A 157 5.80 2.46 12.38
CA GLN A 157 5.05 1.28 11.96
C GLN A 157 5.59 0.03 12.64
N THR A 158 4.67 -0.84 13.03
CA THR A 158 5.00 -2.16 13.60
C THR A 158 4.31 -3.28 12.81
N PRO A 159 4.88 -4.49 12.79
CA PRO A 159 4.17 -5.65 12.23
C PRO A 159 2.79 -5.80 12.89
N GLY A 160 1.78 -5.99 12.07
CA GLY A 160 0.39 -6.03 12.51
C GLY A 160 -0.38 -4.73 12.35
N ASP A 161 0.29 -3.59 12.17
CA ASP A 161 -0.41 -2.34 11.93
C ASP A 161 -1.34 -2.45 10.71
N PHE A 162 -2.56 -2.00 10.93
CA PHE A 162 -3.67 -2.12 10.02
C PHE A 162 -4.31 -0.75 9.85
N TYR A 163 -4.28 -0.20 8.63
CA TYR A 163 -4.71 1.18 8.39
C TYR A 163 -5.22 1.43 6.99
N LEU A 164 -6.16 2.35 6.87
CA LEU A 164 -6.59 2.93 5.61
C LEU A 164 -5.62 4.03 5.17
N ILE A 165 -5.38 4.11 3.89
CA ILE A 165 -4.54 5.14 3.26
C ILE A 165 -5.30 5.83 2.13
N ASN A 166 -5.23 7.15 2.08
CA ASN A 166 -5.71 7.92 0.94
C ASN A 166 -4.67 7.83 -0.20
N THR A 167 -5.07 7.20 -1.29
CA THR A 167 -4.22 6.98 -2.46
C THR A 167 -4.40 8.02 -3.56
N ASP A 168 -5.36 8.95 -3.40
CA ASP A 168 -5.59 10.06 -4.33
C ASP A 168 -4.82 11.35 -3.95
N VAL A 169 -4.01 11.29 -2.91
CA VAL A 169 -3.07 12.35 -2.51
C VAL A 169 -1.66 11.94 -2.87
N PHE A 170 -0.82 12.90 -3.25
CA PHE A 170 0.60 12.62 -3.49
C PHE A 170 1.26 12.02 -2.26
N HIS A 171 1.86 10.85 -2.45
CA HIS A 171 2.53 10.16 -1.38
C HIS A 171 3.82 9.48 -1.85
N PHE A 172 4.66 9.18 -0.88
CA PHE A 172 5.92 8.51 -1.05
C PHE A 172 6.20 7.66 0.18
N PHE A 173 6.76 6.47 0.00
CA PHE A 173 7.18 5.64 1.12
C PHE A 173 8.67 5.28 1.02
N ARG A 174 9.30 5.04 2.17
CA ARG A 174 10.68 4.58 2.24
C ARG A 174 10.88 3.56 3.36
N ASN A 175 11.59 2.50 3.01
CA ASN A 175 12.22 1.60 3.95
C ASN A 175 13.62 2.17 4.27
N VAL A 176 13.84 2.57 5.50
CA VAL A 176 15.11 3.17 5.96
C VAL A 176 15.92 2.21 6.80
N GLY A 177 15.36 1.06 7.17
CA GLY A 177 15.98 0.08 8.03
C GLY A 177 16.74 -1.02 7.30
N THR A 178 17.13 -2.02 8.07
CA THR A 178 17.91 -3.18 7.61
C THR A 178 17.07 -4.40 7.22
N ASN A 179 15.79 -4.41 7.58
CA ASN A 179 14.86 -5.49 7.24
C ASN A 179 14.05 -5.13 6.00
N TYR A 180 13.44 -6.14 5.38
CA TYR A 180 12.43 -5.90 4.35
C TYR A 180 11.21 -5.22 4.94
N ARG A 181 10.60 -4.30 4.18
CA ARG A 181 9.27 -3.80 4.45
C ARG A 181 8.28 -4.55 3.56
N LEU A 182 7.33 -5.23 4.19
CA LEU A 182 6.34 -6.08 3.54
C LEU A 182 4.94 -5.58 3.91
N ILE A 183 4.19 -5.13 2.91
CA ILE A 183 2.82 -4.62 3.09
C ILE A 183 1.89 -5.41 2.19
N ILE A 184 0.79 -5.91 2.73
CA ILE A 184 -0.36 -6.33 1.92
C ILE A 184 -1.26 -5.12 1.77
N GLN A 185 -1.47 -4.70 0.53
CA GLN A 185 -2.41 -3.64 0.20
C GLN A 185 -3.60 -4.21 -0.54
N THR A 186 -4.79 -3.87 -0.08
CA THR A 186 -6.06 -4.19 -0.72
C THR A 186 -6.75 -2.92 -1.17
N LYS A 187 -7.10 -2.83 -2.45
CA LYS A 187 -7.95 -1.76 -2.97
C LYS A 187 -9.39 -2.20 -2.92
N PHE A 188 -10.26 -1.32 -2.48
CA PHE A 188 -11.69 -1.60 -2.39
C PHE A 188 -12.34 -1.65 -3.77
N SER A 189 -13.40 -2.43 -3.90
CA SER A 189 -14.22 -2.48 -5.12
C SER A 189 -14.99 -1.17 -5.35
N GLN A 190 -15.34 -0.48 -4.27
CA GLN A 190 -16.02 0.80 -4.29
C GLN A 190 -15.02 1.95 -4.12
N ASN A 191 -15.39 3.13 -4.59
CA ASN A 191 -14.56 4.33 -4.52
C ASN A 191 -15.02 5.28 -3.40
N ASP A 192 -15.29 4.71 -2.23
CA ASP A 192 -15.74 5.48 -1.07
C ASP A 192 -14.59 6.32 -0.49
N PRO A 193 -14.90 7.49 0.07
CA PRO A 193 -13.94 8.27 0.85
C PRO A 193 -13.41 7.50 2.06
N ILE A 194 -12.19 7.84 2.48
CA ILE A 194 -11.54 7.17 3.62
C ILE A 194 -12.35 7.30 4.92
N GLU A 195 -13.06 8.41 5.09
CA GLU A 195 -13.90 8.69 6.25
C GLU A 195 -15.07 7.70 6.34
N GLU A 196 -15.78 7.49 5.23
CA GLU A 196 -16.93 6.58 5.16
C GLU A 196 -16.50 5.13 5.39
N LEU A 197 -15.39 4.71 4.78
CA LEU A 197 -14.83 3.39 4.99
C LEU A 197 -14.38 3.18 6.44
N TYR A 198 -13.78 4.19 7.05
CA TYR A 198 -13.36 4.12 8.45
C TYR A 198 -14.56 3.95 9.39
N GLU A 199 -15.60 4.78 9.22
CA GLU A 199 -16.82 4.69 10.02
C GLU A 199 -17.50 3.33 9.86
N TYR A 200 -17.55 2.82 8.64
CA TYR A 200 -18.13 1.51 8.37
C TYR A 200 -17.34 0.38 9.05
N VAL A 201 -16.02 0.38 8.97
CA VAL A 201 -15.17 -0.62 9.63
C VAL A 201 -15.35 -0.58 11.15
N GLN A 202 -15.50 0.62 11.74
CA GLN A 202 -15.77 0.76 13.18
C GLN A 202 -17.13 0.18 13.58
N GLN A 203 -18.14 0.28 12.72
CA GLN A 203 -19.48 -0.23 13.00
C GLN A 203 -19.57 -1.77 12.96
N ILE A 204 -18.90 -2.39 12.01
CA ILE A 204 -18.97 -3.85 11.84
C ILE A 204 -18.04 -4.61 12.79
N GLY A 205 -17.02 -3.92 13.34
CA GLY A 205 -15.95 -4.55 14.07
C GLY A 205 -14.97 -5.33 13.17
N LEU A 206 -13.89 -5.75 13.77
CA LEU A 206 -12.82 -6.55 13.13
C LEU A 206 -12.71 -7.89 13.84
N ASN A 207 -12.21 -8.92 13.15
CA ASN A 207 -12.16 -10.29 13.67
C ASN A 207 -10.96 -10.57 14.62
N PHE A 208 -10.26 -9.55 15.10
CA PHE A 208 -9.05 -9.72 15.95
C PHE A 208 -9.01 -8.79 17.16
#